data_b2cc9e146b1070b47549ff30b656e2ce
#
_entry.id   b2cc9e146b1070b47549ff30b656e2ce
#
_cell.length_a   1.000
_cell.length_b   1.000
_cell.length_c   1.000
_cell.angle_alpha   90.00
_cell.angle_beta   90.00
_cell.angle_gamma   90.00
#
_symmetry.space_group_name_H-M   'P 1'
#
loop_
_entity.id
_entity.type
_entity.pdbx_description
1 polymer ?
#
loop_
_entity_poly.entity_id
_entity_poly.type
_entity_poly.pdbx_seq_one_letter_code
_entity_poly.pdbx_strand_id
1 'polypeptide(L)' 'MILGMMANKEHKEFIQTFKDKIHSVIALNIPNQINFIKKEKLSKIAQSCGIPSKTKNSFKLAFKSIAKENGNALIFCTGS' A
#
# COMPACT_ATOMS: atom_id res chain seq x y z
N MET A 1 -2.85 -4.05 -4.91
CA MET A 1 -1.61 -4.23 -4.13
C MET A 1 -1.82 -3.80 -2.69
N ILE A 2 -1.39 -4.62 -1.75
CA ILE A 2 -1.38 -4.26 -0.33
C ILE A 2 0.02 -3.76 0.00
N LEU A 3 0.14 -2.55 0.53
CA LEU A 3 1.43 -1.88 0.67
C LEU A 3 1.61 -1.27 2.05
N GLY A 4 2.74 -1.56 2.67
CA GLY A 4 3.24 -0.86 3.84
C GLY A 4 4.70 -0.49 3.60
N MET A 5 5.11 0.71 3.98
CA MET A 5 6.48 1.18 3.73
C MET A 5 7.05 1.87 4.95
N MET A 6 8.36 1.80 5.10
CA MET A 6 9.08 2.58 6.09
C MET A 6 9.19 4.04 5.64
N ALA A 7 9.31 4.95 6.60
CA ALA A 7 9.31 6.38 6.33
C ALA A 7 10.50 6.86 5.49
N ASN A 8 11.61 6.13 5.56
CA ASN A 8 12.86 6.54 4.88
C ASN A 8 13.00 6.01 3.45
N LYS A 9 11.91 5.49 2.87
CA LYS A 9 11.95 4.95 1.50
C LYS A 9 11.39 5.97 0.50
N GLU A 10 11.74 5.79 -0.77
CA GLU A 10 11.24 6.61 -1.86
C GLU A 10 9.86 6.10 -2.29
N HIS A 11 8.83 6.55 -1.59
CA HIS A 11 7.47 6.01 -1.72
C HIS A 11 6.88 6.20 -3.11
N LYS A 12 6.95 7.43 -3.62
CA LYS A 12 6.37 7.76 -4.91
C LYS A 12 7.05 6.99 -6.04
N GLU A 13 8.35 6.93 -6.00
CA GLU A 13 9.14 6.22 -7.01
C GLU A 13 8.83 4.73 -7.01
N PHE A 14 8.72 4.13 -5.81
CA PHE A 14 8.35 2.73 -5.67
C PHE A 14 6.97 2.46 -6.29
N ILE A 15 5.99 3.28 -5.95
CA ILE A 15 4.63 3.11 -6.47
C ILE A 15 4.59 3.29 -7.98
N GLN A 16 5.31 4.26 -8.51
CA GLN A 16 5.37 4.49 -9.96
C GLN A 16 5.95 3.31 -10.72
N THR A 17 6.88 2.59 -10.11
CA THR A 17 7.45 1.38 -10.72
C THR A 17 6.39 0.34 -11.04
N PHE A 18 5.33 0.26 -10.23
CA PHE A 18 4.28 -0.73 -10.41
C PHE A 18 3.00 -0.19 -11.02
N LYS A 19 2.99 1.10 -11.40
CA LYS A 19 1.78 1.78 -11.84
C LYS A 19 1.03 1.04 -12.94
N ASP A 20 1.74 0.50 -13.92
CA ASP A 20 1.13 -0.17 -15.07
C ASP A 20 0.73 -1.62 -14.77
N LYS A 21 1.09 -2.12 -13.59
CA LYS A 21 0.87 -3.52 -13.22
C LYS A 21 -0.17 -3.71 -12.12
N ILE A 22 -0.63 -2.61 -11.52
CA ILE A 22 -1.58 -2.67 -10.40
C ILE A 22 -2.79 -1.81 -10.68
N HIS A 23 -3.95 -2.25 -10.20
CA HIS A 23 -5.21 -1.52 -10.36
C HIS A 23 -5.50 -0.59 -9.20
N SER A 24 -5.05 -0.95 -8.00
CA SER A 24 -5.30 -0.17 -6.80
C SER A 24 -4.27 -0.51 -5.73
N VAL A 25 -4.19 0.37 -4.72
CA VAL A 25 -3.33 0.18 -3.57
C VAL A 25 -4.18 0.22 -2.31
N ILE A 26 -3.95 -0.74 -1.41
CA ILE A 26 -4.47 -0.70 -0.06
C ILE A 26 -3.28 -0.43 0.85
N ALA A 27 -3.26 0.75 1.47
CA ALA A 27 -2.16 1.17 2.31
C ALA A 27 -2.39 0.72 3.76
N LEU A 28 -1.35 0.19 4.36
CA LEU A 28 -1.35 -0.27 5.75
C LEU A 28 -0.19 0.35 6.51
N ASN A 29 -0.38 0.46 7.83
CA ASN A 29 0.74 0.71 8.74
C ASN A 29 1.50 -0.60 8.96
N ILE A 30 2.83 -0.53 9.04
CA ILE A 30 3.64 -1.71 9.33
C ILE A 30 3.54 -1.99 10.83
N PRO A 31 3.05 -3.17 11.24
CA PRO A 31 2.97 -3.50 12.66
C PRO A 31 4.35 -3.67 13.27
N ASN A 32 4.46 -3.34 14.58
CA ASN A 32 5.68 -3.52 15.36
C ASN A 32 6.88 -2.70 14.87
N GLN A 33 6.64 -1.64 14.09
CA GLN A 33 7.68 -0.73 13.62
C GLN A 33 7.30 0.70 14.00
N ILE A 34 8.30 1.53 14.30
CA ILE A 34 8.07 2.91 14.69
C ILE A 34 8.23 3.87 13.51
N ASN A 35 9.17 3.60 12.62
CA ASN A 35 9.54 4.50 11.53
C ASN A 35 8.85 4.14 10.20
N PHE A 36 7.55 3.88 10.25
CA PHE A 36 6.80 3.64 9.02
C PHE A 36 6.09 4.93 8.56
N ILE A 37 5.82 5.03 7.26
CA ILE A 37 4.96 6.07 6.75
C ILE A 37 3.52 5.69 7.08
N LYS A 38 2.75 6.64 7.61
CA LYS A 38 1.35 6.39 7.96
C LYS A 38 0.55 6.03 6.71
N LYS A 39 -0.37 5.07 6.86
CA LYS A 39 -1.17 4.57 5.74
C LYS A 39 -1.93 5.69 5.02
N GLU A 40 -2.43 6.68 5.77
CA GLU A 40 -3.14 7.82 5.16
C GLU A 40 -2.25 8.61 4.21
N LYS A 41 -1.01 8.84 4.60
CA LYS A 41 -0.05 9.55 3.75
C LYS A 41 0.36 8.72 2.55
N LEU A 42 0.59 7.43 2.76
CA LEU A 42 0.96 6.51 1.68
C LEU A 42 -0.17 6.40 0.65
N SER A 43 -1.41 6.35 1.11
CA SER A 43 -2.58 6.33 0.23
C SER A 43 -2.66 7.60 -0.62
N LYS A 44 -2.40 8.76 -0.02
CA LYS A 44 -2.38 10.02 -0.78
C LYS A 44 -1.29 10.04 -1.84
N ILE A 45 -0.13 9.48 -1.54
CA ILE A 45 0.96 9.39 -2.52
C ILE A 45 0.52 8.51 -3.71
N ALA A 46 -0.11 7.37 -3.45
CA ALA A 46 -0.62 6.51 -4.50
C ALA A 46 -1.65 7.25 -5.37
N GLN A 47 -2.56 7.98 -4.74
CA GLN A 47 -3.54 8.77 -5.47
C GLN A 47 -2.88 9.84 -6.35
N SER A 48 -1.80 10.45 -5.86
CA SER A 48 -1.06 11.45 -6.64
C SER A 48 -0.38 10.84 -7.86
N CYS A 49 -0.15 9.53 -7.85
CA CYS A 49 0.38 8.79 -9.00
C CYS A 49 -0.72 8.33 -9.96
N GLY A 50 -1.98 8.69 -9.69
CA GLY A 50 -3.10 8.28 -10.52
C GLY A 50 -3.62 6.87 -10.22
N ILE A 51 -3.29 6.32 -9.07
CA ILE A 51 -3.70 4.96 -8.69
C ILE A 51 -4.77 5.05 -7.60
N PRO A 52 -5.95 4.46 -7.79
CA PRO A 52 -6.95 4.42 -6.73
C PRO A 52 -6.39 3.77 -5.47
N SER A 53 -6.62 4.38 -4.32
CA SER A 53 -6.04 3.89 -3.09
C SER A 53 -7.01 4.07 -1.92
N LYS A 54 -6.94 3.16 -0.97
CA LYS A 54 -7.68 3.21 0.27
C LYS A 54 -6.78 2.68 1.39
N THR A 55 -7.23 2.87 2.63
CA THR A 55 -6.51 2.38 3.80
C THR A 55 -7.33 1.30 4.50
N LYS A 56 -6.65 0.40 5.20
CA LYS A 56 -7.27 -0.57 6.09
C LYS A 56 -6.46 -0.62 7.37
N ASN A 57 -7.09 -1.12 8.44
CA ASN A 57 -6.46 -1.14 9.75
C ASN A 57 -5.61 -2.38 10.00
N SER A 58 -5.74 -3.40 9.15
CA SER A 58 -4.95 -4.60 9.30
C SER A 58 -4.80 -5.30 7.95
N PHE A 59 -3.77 -6.15 7.86
CA PHE A 59 -3.54 -7.00 6.71
C PHE A 59 -4.76 -7.88 6.43
N LYS A 60 -5.35 -8.45 7.48
CA LYS A 60 -6.51 -9.33 7.34
C LYS A 60 -7.68 -8.61 6.65
N LEU A 61 -7.96 -7.37 7.05
CA LEU A 61 -9.03 -6.58 6.43
C LEU A 61 -8.72 -6.25 4.98
N ALA A 62 -7.46 -5.91 4.69
CA ALA A 62 -7.02 -5.62 3.34
C ALA A 62 -7.17 -6.84 2.44
N PHE A 63 -6.75 -8.00 2.91
CA PHE A 63 -6.84 -9.24 2.18
C PHE A 63 -8.29 -9.62 1.87
N LYS A 64 -9.18 -9.48 2.85
CA LYS A 64 -10.61 -9.73 2.65
C LYS A 64 -11.21 -8.82 1.60
N SER A 65 -10.80 -7.55 1.57
CA SER A 65 -11.28 -6.59 0.59
C SER A 65 -10.90 -7.01 -0.84
N ILE A 66 -9.66 -7.46 -1.03
CA ILE A 66 -9.20 -7.92 -2.33
C ILE A 66 -9.90 -9.20 -2.75
N ALA A 67 -10.11 -10.13 -1.83
CA ALA A 67 -10.81 -11.38 -2.13
C ALA A 67 -12.22 -11.13 -2.63
N LYS A 68 -12.91 -10.13 -2.07
CA LYS A 68 -14.27 -9.76 -2.52
C LYS A 68 -14.27 -9.20 -3.94
N GLU A 69 -13.20 -8.57 -4.35
CA GLU A 69 -13.10 -7.95 -5.66
C GLU A 69 -12.54 -8.90 -6.72
N ASN A 70 -12.34 -10.17 -6.38
CA ASN A 70 -11.73 -11.18 -7.26
C ASN A 70 -10.37 -10.75 -7.78
N GLY A 71 -9.65 -9.93 -7.00
CA GLY A 71 -8.36 -9.42 -7.40
C GLY A 71 -7.22 -10.33 -7.01
N ASN A 72 -6.14 -10.23 -7.75
CA ASN A 72 -4.87 -10.84 -7.36
C ASN A 72 -4.19 -9.94 -6.35
N ALA A 73 -3.81 -10.50 -5.21
CA ALA A 73 -3.13 -9.74 -4.17
C ALA A 73 -1.64 -9.79 -4.38
N LEU A 74 -1.04 -8.62 -4.53
CA LEU A 74 0.41 -8.46 -4.50
C LEU A 74 0.73 -7.74 -3.20
N ILE A 75 1.56 -8.36 -2.36
CA ILE A 75 1.81 -7.87 -1.01
C ILE A 75 3.26 -7.41 -0.90
N PHE A 76 3.46 -6.16 -0.51
CA PHE A 76 4.77 -5.61 -0.26
C PHE A 76 4.84 -4.94 1.10
N CYS A 77 5.85 -5.32 1.89
CA CYS A 77 6.27 -4.57 3.06
C CYS A 77 7.73 -4.23 2.85
N THR A 78 8.00 -2.98 2.51
CA THR A 78 9.38 -2.53 2.27
C THR A 78 9.91 -1.85 3.51
N GLY A 79 10.90 -2.42 4.16
CA GLY A 79 11.39 -1.74 5.34
C GLY A 79 12.39 -2.48 6.20
N SER A 80 12.70 -3.62 5.83
CA SER A 80 13.74 -4.33 6.57
C SER A 80 15.03 -4.26 5.83
#